data_d15906f7fb78d0145b8348f75e66e401
#
_entry.id   d15906f7fb78d0145b8348f75e66e401
#
_cell.length_a   1.000
_cell.length_b   1.000
_cell.length_c   1.000
_cell.angle_alpha   90.00
_cell.angle_beta   90.00
_cell.angle_gamma   90.00
#
_symmetry.space_group_name_H-M   'P 1'
#
loop_
_entity.id
_entity.type
_entity.pdbx_description
1 polymer ?
#
loop_
_entity_poly.entity_id
_entity_poly.type
_entity_poly.pdbx_seq_one_letter_code
_entity_poly.pdbx_strand_id
1 'polypeptide(L)'
;MSQRFGQWPIFSRPRCGFEDRPATAAQIRKMTQLVAKAMEEGAVNLSTAFTGGGYKYADEMVAMAKVVASYGGYYGTHVGGEGAQIDEELDKAIHIAEVTGIPVHIYHIKVRGKNNFGRVKEIIEKIEAARARGLDITANQYPYTAMEHPWARLFPSWVQNMPRKDALAMLKDRAFRDKIKADTEFAGYVNEHGGWEGIVGTVFNRPDNKQYEGKSILEISQLRKQDDPAETCFDLVVEEGAFVPGVHHTMSEDDVRFVMQVPWVSIASDGSALNLAAPGKPHPRSFGTNVRVLGKYVRDENVLRLEDAVRKMTSLPAQTLRLKDRGLLKEGYWADVVVFDPATVSDTATYENPQQYAKGVPFVLVNGTVVINDGNHTGARPGTIIYGPGKNSGGLPRRDSAAQESAEKSP
;
A
#
# COMPACT_ATOMS: atom_id res chain seq x y z
N MET A 1 14.12 0.73 -6.25
CA MET A 1 13.14 0.56 -7.34
C MET A 1 11.81 0.19 -6.70
N SER A 2 10.92 1.14 -6.50
CA SER A 2 9.53 0.79 -6.24
C SER A 2 9.00 0.28 -7.57
N GLN A 3 8.92 -1.03 -7.71
CA GLN A 3 8.03 -1.56 -8.71
C GLN A 3 6.63 -1.13 -8.27
N ARG A 4 6.04 -0.19 -8.99
CA ARG A 4 4.61 -0.26 -9.22
C ARG A 4 4.43 -1.59 -9.93
N PHE A 5 4.35 -2.68 -9.18
CA PHE A 5 3.76 -3.90 -9.66
C PHE A 5 2.41 -3.46 -10.18
N GLY A 6 2.24 -3.54 -11.48
CA GLY A 6 1.13 -2.94 -12.14
C GLY A 6 -0.12 -3.28 -11.37
N GLN A 7 -0.67 -2.27 -10.69
CA GLN A 7 -2.09 -2.26 -10.48
C GLN A 7 -2.67 -2.32 -11.88
N TRP A 8 -2.89 -3.52 -12.33
CA TRP A 8 -3.62 -3.74 -13.55
C TRP A 8 -5.06 -3.37 -13.21
N PRO A 9 -5.54 -2.17 -13.56
CA PRO A 9 -6.95 -1.81 -13.39
C PRO A 9 -7.84 -2.63 -14.33
N ILE A 10 -7.33 -3.76 -14.81
CA ILE A 10 -7.93 -4.58 -15.84
C ILE A 10 -9.18 -5.29 -15.34
N PHE A 11 -9.36 -5.46 -14.02
CA PHE A 11 -10.29 -6.45 -13.55
C PHE A 11 -11.61 -5.93 -12.99
N SER A 12 -11.67 -4.71 -12.50
CA SER A 12 -12.90 -4.23 -11.88
C SER A 12 -13.81 -3.41 -12.81
N ARG A 13 -13.30 -2.76 -13.84
CA ARG A 13 -14.08 -1.78 -14.60
C ARG A 13 -14.36 -2.07 -16.08
N PRO A 14 -13.49 -2.72 -16.87
CA PRO A 14 -13.79 -2.89 -18.30
C PRO A 14 -14.83 -3.94 -18.66
N ARG A 15 -15.31 -4.73 -17.70
CA ARG A 15 -16.18 -5.89 -18.00
C ARG A 15 -17.59 -5.82 -17.47
N CYS A 16 -17.80 -5.11 -16.34
CA CYS A 16 -19.12 -4.75 -15.84
C CYS A 16 -19.38 -3.25 -16.01
N GLY A 17 -18.42 -2.49 -16.56
CA GLY A 17 -18.47 -1.04 -16.58
C GLY A 17 -18.41 -0.46 -15.17
N PHE A 18 -19.11 0.66 -14.97
CA PHE A 18 -19.28 1.28 -13.65
C PHE A 18 -20.58 0.81 -12.96
N GLU A 19 -21.22 -0.25 -13.48
CA GLU A 19 -22.44 -0.78 -12.90
C GLU A 19 -22.17 -1.49 -11.57
N ASP A 20 -22.92 -1.14 -10.54
CA ASP A 20 -22.87 -1.77 -9.21
C ASP A 20 -23.74 -3.03 -9.20
N ARG A 21 -23.24 -4.10 -9.83
CA ARG A 21 -23.86 -5.42 -9.86
C ARG A 21 -22.83 -6.53 -9.88
N PRO A 22 -23.19 -7.76 -9.46
CA PRO A 22 -22.33 -8.93 -9.60
C PRO A 22 -21.96 -9.21 -11.07
N ALA A 23 -20.75 -9.72 -11.28
CA ALA A 23 -20.35 -10.21 -12.60
C ALA A 23 -21.13 -11.48 -12.97
N THR A 24 -21.51 -11.59 -14.23
CA THR A 24 -22.09 -12.83 -14.75
C THR A 24 -21.06 -13.94 -14.80
N ALA A 25 -21.50 -15.20 -14.84
CA ALA A 25 -20.59 -16.36 -14.99
C ALA A 25 -19.68 -16.24 -16.24
N ALA A 26 -20.16 -15.63 -17.32
CA ALA A 26 -19.34 -15.38 -18.52
C ALA A 26 -18.25 -14.33 -18.25
N GLN A 27 -18.56 -13.28 -17.50
CA GLN A 27 -17.62 -12.25 -17.10
C GLN A 27 -16.54 -12.82 -16.14
N ILE A 28 -16.96 -13.61 -15.16
CA ILE A 28 -16.02 -14.30 -14.24
C ILE A 28 -15.08 -15.21 -15.04
N ARG A 29 -15.58 -16.05 -15.95
CA ARG A 29 -14.72 -16.88 -16.82
C ARG A 29 -13.71 -16.05 -17.59
N LYS A 30 -14.11 -14.90 -18.11
CA LYS A 30 -13.20 -14.03 -18.84
C LYS A 30 -12.16 -13.39 -17.94
N MET A 31 -12.53 -12.96 -16.72
CA MET A 31 -11.59 -12.43 -15.73
C MET A 31 -10.56 -13.48 -15.32
N THR A 32 -10.99 -14.70 -15.01
CA THR A 32 -10.08 -15.80 -14.64
C THR A 32 -9.12 -16.19 -15.77
N GLN A 33 -9.54 -16.17 -17.03
CA GLN A 33 -8.65 -16.35 -18.19
C GLN A 33 -7.57 -15.28 -18.29
N LEU A 34 -7.91 -14.01 -17.99
CA LEU A 34 -6.93 -12.93 -18.01
C LEU A 34 -5.95 -13.02 -16.85
N VAL A 35 -6.44 -13.43 -15.66
CA VAL A 35 -5.56 -13.69 -14.52
C VAL A 35 -4.60 -14.84 -14.86
N ALA A 36 -5.08 -15.94 -15.42
CA ALA A 36 -4.23 -17.04 -15.85
C ALA A 36 -3.14 -16.59 -16.83
N LYS A 37 -3.54 -15.84 -17.86
CA LYS A 37 -2.59 -15.26 -18.83
C LYS A 37 -1.56 -14.34 -18.15
N ALA A 38 -1.97 -13.48 -17.23
CA ALA A 38 -1.04 -12.61 -16.50
C ALA A 38 -0.03 -13.42 -15.66
N MET A 39 -0.48 -14.51 -15.01
CA MET A 39 0.42 -15.40 -14.28
C MET A 39 1.41 -16.11 -15.21
N GLU A 40 0.99 -16.57 -16.37
CA GLU A 40 1.85 -17.15 -17.42
C GLU A 40 2.86 -16.14 -17.97
N GLU A 41 2.48 -14.87 -18.06
CA GLU A 41 3.36 -13.76 -18.44
C GLU A 41 4.34 -13.38 -17.34
N GLY A 42 4.20 -13.89 -16.13
CA GLY A 42 5.12 -13.72 -15.01
C GLY A 42 4.63 -12.77 -13.93
N ALA A 43 3.31 -12.56 -13.79
CA ALA A 43 2.75 -11.89 -12.62
C ALA A 43 3.07 -12.68 -11.34
N VAL A 44 3.32 -11.95 -10.24
CA VAL A 44 3.70 -12.54 -8.95
C VAL A 44 2.48 -12.82 -8.10
N ASN A 45 1.47 -11.94 -8.16
CA ASN A 45 0.31 -11.97 -7.29
C ASN A 45 -0.93 -11.33 -7.92
N LEU A 46 -2.08 -11.57 -7.31
CA LEU A 46 -3.29 -10.78 -7.49
C LEU A 46 -3.30 -9.68 -6.43
N SER A 47 -3.43 -8.44 -6.84
CA SER A 47 -3.47 -7.31 -5.90
C SER A 47 -4.79 -6.55 -6.02
N THR A 48 -5.36 -6.17 -4.86
CA THR A 48 -6.54 -5.33 -4.79
C THR A 48 -6.37 -4.17 -3.81
N ALA A 49 -7.17 -3.14 -4.03
CA ALA A 49 -7.39 -2.07 -3.07
C ALA A 49 -8.89 -2.01 -2.80
N PHE A 50 -9.31 -2.30 -1.58
CA PHE A 50 -10.72 -2.22 -1.16
C PHE A 50 -11.19 -0.78 -0.96
N THR A 51 -10.73 0.14 -1.76
CA THR A 51 -11.06 1.55 -1.66
C THR A 51 -12.23 1.90 -2.57
N GLY A 52 -13.23 2.57 -2.03
CA GLY A 52 -14.35 3.11 -2.80
C GLY A 52 -15.38 2.07 -3.27
N GLY A 53 -15.85 1.22 -2.37
CA GLY A 53 -16.86 0.20 -2.67
C GLY A 53 -16.39 -0.95 -3.56
N GLY A 54 -15.08 -1.10 -3.73
CA GLY A 54 -14.47 -1.95 -4.73
C GLY A 54 -14.60 -3.45 -4.52
N TYR A 55 -15.12 -3.93 -3.37
CA TYR A 55 -15.22 -5.36 -3.18
C TYR A 55 -16.53 -5.81 -2.52
N LYS A 56 -17.62 -5.55 -3.23
CA LYS A 56 -18.96 -5.97 -2.85
C LYS A 56 -19.24 -7.46 -3.15
N TYR A 57 -18.45 -8.06 -4.05
CA TYR A 57 -18.70 -9.40 -4.59
C TYR A 57 -17.53 -10.35 -4.34
N ALA A 58 -17.53 -11.00 -3.15
CA ALA A 58 -16.46 -11.89 -2.71
C ALA A 58 -16.22 -13.06 -3.68
N ASP A 59 -17.27 -13.59 -4.32
CA ASP A 59 -17.19 -14.73 -5.24
C ASP A 59 -16.27 -14.48 -6.45
N GLU A 60 -16.26 -13.25 -6.96
CA GLU A 60 -15.41 -12.86 -8.08
C GLU A 60 -13.92 -12.97 -7.69
N MET A 61 -13.57 -12.51 -6.49
CA MET A 61 -12.18 -12.62 -6.00
C MET A 61 -11.80 -14.05 -5.69
N VAL A 62 -12.67 -14.77 -5.04
CA VAL A 62 -12.45 -16.20 -4.78
C VAL A 62 -12.13 -16.93 -6.09
N ALA A 63 -12.88 -16.65 -7.17
CA ALA A 63 -12.62 -17.26 -8.47
C ALA A 63 -11.23 -16.86 -9.03
N MET A 64 -10.85 -15.60 -8.95
CA MET A 64 -9.54 -15.12 -9.41
C MET A 64 -8.41 -15.61 -8.51
N ALA A 65 -8.60 -15.59 -7.18
CA ALA A 65 -7.61 -16.06 -6.21
C ALA A 65 -7.30 -17.55 -6.37
N LYS A 66 -8.30 -18.40 -6.67
CA LYS A 66 -8.10 -19.83 -7.00
C LYS A 66 -7.18 -20.00 -8.20
N VAL A 67 -7.34 -19.19 -9.24
CA VAL A 67 -6.42 -19.24 -10.39
C VAL A 67 -5.00 -18.88 -9.98
N VAL A 68 -4.81 -17.78 -9.24
CA VAL A 68 -3.47 -17.37 -8.79
C VAL A 68 -2.82 -18.42 -7.89
N ALA A 69 -3.61 -19.03 -6.99
CA ALA A 69 -3.14 -20.12 -6.12
C ALA A 69 -2.63 -21.31 -6.93
N SER A 70 -3.30 -21.68 -8.04
CA SER A 70 -2.88 -22.79 -8.90
C SER A 70 -1.52 -22.58 -9.57
N TYR A 71 -1.09 -21.32 -9.74
CA TYR A 71 0.25 -20.95 -10.20
C TYR A 71 1.27 -20.78 -9.07
N GLY A 72 0.87 -20.91 -7.80
CA GLY A 72 1.74 -20.71 -6.64
C GLY A 72 1.96 -19.23 -6.27
N GLY A 73 1.13 -18.33 -6.77
CA GLY A 73 1.12 -16.91 -6.39
C GLY A 73 0.44 -16.67 -5.05
N TYR A 74 0.34 -15.39 -4.66
CA TYR A 74 -0.35 -14.96 -3.44
C TYR A 74 -1.38 -13.86 -3.73
N TYR A 75 -2.28 -13.62 -2.79
CA TYR A 75 -3.21 -12.50 -2.82
C TYR A 75 -2.68 -11.37 -1.96
N GLY A 76 -2.41 -10.21 -2.55
CA GLY A 76 -1.99 -9.00 -1.86
C GLY A 76 -3.12 -7.99 -1.79
N THR A 77 -3.36 -7.37 -0.63
CA THR A 77 -4.46 -6.41 -0.50
C THR A 77 -4.12 -5.18 0.33
N HIS A 78 -4.55 -4.03 -0.17
CA HIS A 78 -4.78 -2.85 0.65
C HIS A 78 -6.14 -3.05 1.31
N VAL A 79 -6.16 -3.29 2.60
CA VAL A 79 -7.42 -3.46 3.35
C VAL A 79 -8.20 -2.15 3.29
N GLY A 80 -9.45 -2.21 2.87
CA GLY A 80 -10.34 -1.06 2.87
C GLY A 80 -10.73 -0.64 4.29
N GLY A 81 -11.32 0.54 4.43
CA GLY A 81 -11.84 0.94 5.72
C GLY A 81 -10.82 0.95 6.87
N GLU A 82 -9.54 1.23 6.59
CA GLU A 82 -8.41 1.20 7.54
C GLU A 82 -8.63 2.00 8.84
N GLY A 83 -9.80 2.62 9.03
CA GLY A 83 -10.30 3.25 10.25
C GLY A 83 -11.27 2.35 11.00
N ALA A 84 -12.49 2.85 11.21
CA ALA A 84 -13.52 2.17 11.99
C ALA A 84 -13.98 0.83 11.41
N GLN A 85 -13.91 0.66 10.10
CA GLN A 85 -14.43 -0.51 9.36
C GLN A 85 -13.39 -1.58 9.06
N ILE A 86 -12.18 -1.47 9.60
CA ILE A 86 -11.05 -2.35 9.26
C ILE A 86 -11.37 -3.83 9.53
N ASP A 87 -12.17 -4.14 10.54
CA ASP A 87 -12.53 -5.50 10.92
C ASP A 87 -13.29 -6.24 9.81
N GLU A 88 -14.30 -5.59 9.23
CA GLU A 88 -15.11 -6.15 8.15
C GLU A 88 -14.28 -6.39 6.89
N GLU A 89 -13.38 -5.47 6.58
CA GLU A 89 -12.54 -5.55 5.40
C GLU A 89 -11.45 -6.62 5.56
N LEU A 90 -10.93 -6.79 6.78
CA LEU A 90 -9.99 -7.86 7.10
C LEU A 90 -10.66 -9.25 7.01
N ASP A 91 -11.92 -9.38 7.45
CA ASP A 91 -12.68 -10.62 7.33
C ASP A 91 -12.80 -11.09 5.87
N LYS A 92 -12.94 -10.16 4.92
CA LYS A 92 -12.95 -10.50 3.49
C LYS A 92 -11.62 -11.12 3.03
N ALA A 93 -10.50 -10.57 3.50
CA ALA A 93 -9.19 -11.12 3.17
C ALA A 93 -8.96 -12.49 3.79
N ILE A 94 -9.37 -12.67 5.06
CA ILE A 94 -9.31 -13.96 5.76
C ILE A 94 -10.19 -14.99 5.07
N HIS A 95 -11.42 -14.63 4.69
CA HIS A 95 -12.33 -15.52 3.96
C HIS A 95 -11.73 -16.00 2.63
N ILE A 96 -11.07 -15.12 1.87
CA ILE A 96 -10.38 -15.53 0.64
C ILE A 96 -9.32 -16.57 0.94
N ALA A 97 -8.52 -16.39 2.01
CA ALA A 97 -7.53 -17.40 2.42
C ALA A 97 -8.19 -18.74 2.79
N GLU A 98 -9.28 -18.72 3.54
CA GLU A 98 -10.01 -19.91 3.99
C GLU A 98 -10.57 -20.74 2.84
N VAL A 99 -11.23 -20.10 1.87
CA VAL A 99 -11.93 -20.81 0.78
C VAL A 99 -11.04 -21.18 -0.39
N THR A 100 -9.83 -20.59 -0.48
CA THR A 100 -8.94 -20.82 -1.63
C THR A 100 -7.61 -21.46 -1.25
N GLY A 101 -7.21 -21.40 0.03
CA GLY A 101 -5.89 -21.82 0.48
C GLY A 101 -4.73 -20.94 -0.04
N ILE A 102 -5.03 -19.78 -0.66
CA ILE A 102 -4.03 -18.86 -1.18
C ILE A 102 -3.33 -18.14 -0.02
N PRO A 103 -2.00 -17.95 -0.03
CA PRO A 103 -1.34 -17.05 0.89
C PRO A 103 -1.86 -15.62 0.71
N VAL A 104 -2.09 -14.91 1.82
CA VAL A 104 -2.55 -13.53 1.82
C VAL A 104 -1.47 -12.60 2.38
N HIS A 105 -1.22 -11.49 1.72
CA HIS A 105 -0.32 -10.45 2.20
C HIS A 105 -1.05 -9.12 2.33
N ILE A 106 -1.13 -8.61 3.55
CA ILE A 106 -1.78 -7.34 3.87
C ILE A 106 -0.74 -6.22 3.73
N TYR A 107 -0.98 -5.31 2.80
CA TYR A 107 -0.11 -4.16 2.59
C TYR A 107 -0.29 -3.11 3.68
N HIS A 108 0.83 -2.56 4.17
CA HIS A 108 0.92 -1.42 5.09
C HIS A 108 -0.13 -1.43 6.23
N ILE A 109 -0.19 -2.56 6.97
CA ILE A 109 -1.17 -2.74 8.04
C ILE A 109 -1.13 -1.60 9.05
N LYS A 110 -2.28 -1.01 9.33
CA LYS A 110 -2.47 0.09 10.27
C LYS A 110 -3.94 0.24 10.64
N VAL A 111 -4.19 0.97 11.70
CA VAL A 111 -5.54 1.51 11.99
C VAL A 111 -5.42 3.02 12.10
N ARG A 112 -6.18 3.74 11.28
CA ARG A 112 -6.13 5.19 11.17
C ARG A 112 -7.23 5.88 11.97
N GLY A 113 -6.96 7.16 12.30
CA GLY A 113 -7.88 8.03 13.04
C GLY A 113 -7.67 7.99 14.54
N LYS A 114 -7.60 9.15 15.18
CA LYS A 114 -7.30 9.30 16.61
C LYS A 114 -8.21 8.45 17.50
N ASN A 115 -9.49 8.32 17.14
CA ASN A 115 -10.47 7.52 17.90
C ASN A 115 -10.21 6.00 17.81
N ASN A 116 -9.34 5.57 16.93
CA ASN A 116 -9.01 4.16 16.68
C ASN A 116 -7.60 3.78 17.18
N PHE A 117 -6.87 4.70 17.81
CA PHE A 117 -5.52 4.40 18.32
C PHE A 117 -5.56 3.25 19.33
N GLY A 118 -4.62 2.32 19.19
CA GLY A 118 -4.55 1.10 19.98
C GLY A 118 -5.32 -0.10 19.43
N ARG A 119 -6.33 0.10 18.56
CA ARG A 119 -7.13 -1.00 17.98
C ARG A 119 -6.32 -1.92 17.07
N VAL A 120 -5.16 -1.50 16.62
CA VAL A 120 -4.28 -2.36 15.81
C VAL A 120 -3.91 -3.66 16.54
N LYS A 121 -3.94 -3.70 17.89
CA LYS A 121 -3.72 -4.92 18.69
C LYS A 121 -4.78 -5.97 18.41
N GLU A 122 -6.05 -5.57 18.41
CA GLU A 122 -7.19 -6.44 18.10
C GLU A 122 -7.09 -7.01 16.68
N ILE A 123 -6.65 -6.17 15.74
CA ILE A 123 -6.43 -6.57 14.34
C ILE A 123 -5.31 -7.61 14.21
N ILE A 124 -4.21 -7.43 14.92
CA ILE A 124 -3.12 -8.41 14.96
C ILE A 124 -3.58 -9.71 15.59
N GLU A 125 -4.29 -9.67 16.73
CA GLU A 125 -4.85 -10.86 17.39
C GLU A 125 -5.80 -11.63 16.46
N LYS A 126 -6.65 -10.94 15.70
CA LYS A 126 -7.54 -11.54 14.71
C LYS A 126 -6.76 -12.27 13.61
N ILE A 127 -5.68 -11.66 13.11
CA ILE A 127 -4.81 -12.30 12.11
C ILE A 127 -4.09 -13.51 12.72
N GLU A 128 -3.58 -13.40 13.95
CA GLU A 128 -2.92 -14.50 14.65
C GLU A 128 -3.87 -15.69 14.88
N ALA A 129 -5.13 -15.42 15.23
CA ALA A 129 -6.15 -16.46 15.32
C ALA A 129 -6.41 -17.15 13.97
N ALA A 130 -6.40 -16.41 12.86
CA ALA A 130 -6.48 -16.99 11.51
C ALA A 130 -5.23 -17.83 11.18
N ARG A 131 -4.04 -17.34 11.51
CA ARG A 131 -2.77 -18.07 11.35
C ARG A 131 -2.71 -19.34 12.18
N ALA A 132 -3.23 -19.32 13.42
CA ALA A 132 -3.32 -20.50 14.27
C ALA A 132 -4.22 -21.60 13.68
N ARG A 133 -5.17 -21.26 12.81
CA ARG A 133 -5.97 -22.22 12.02
C ARG A 133 -5.24 -22.74 10.79
N GLY A 134 -3.98 -22.35 10.57
CA GLY A 134 -3.14 -22.81 9.45
C GLY A 134 -3.18 -21.93 8.20
N LEU A 135 -3.80 -20.74 8.25
CA LEU A 135 -3.82 -19.82 7.13
C LEU A 135 -2.47 -19.09 6.98
N ASP A 136 -1.94 -19.02 5.77
CA ASP A 136 -0.72 -18.27 5.47
C ASP A 136 -1.05 -16.80 5.22
N ILE A 137 -1.14 -16.04 6.32
CA ILE A 137 -1.42 -14.58 6.29
C ILE A 137 -0.19 -13.85 6.83
N THR A 138 0.31 -12.90 6.06
CA THR A 138 1.42 -12.01 6.39
C THR A 138 1.03 -10.56 6.17
N ALA A 139 1.82 -9.62 6.68
CA ALA A 139 1.63 -8.20 6.43
C ALA A 139 2.97 -7.47 6.28
N ASN A 140 2.90 -6.23 5.85
CA ASN A 140 4.00 -5.29 5.95
C ASN A 140 3.57 -3.97 6.58
N GLN A 141 4.53 -3.12 6.93
CA GLN A 141 4.33 -1.83 7.57
C GLN A 141 5.43 -0.86 7.13
N TYR A 142 5.13 0.44 7.06
CA TYR A 142 6.13 1.51 7.00
C TYR A 142 6.27 2.21 8.36
N PRO A 143 7.48 2.74 8.69
CA PRO A 143 7.79 3.26 10.02
C PRO A 143 7.43 4.76 10.16
N TYR A 144 6.19 5.13 9.86
CA TYR A 144 5.71 6.51 9.89
C TYR A 144 4.29 6.59 10.42
N THR A 145 3.93 7.71 11.01
CA THR A 145 2.60 7.99 11.56
C THR A 145 1.66 8.70 10.58
N ALA A 146 2.11 8.93 9.36
CA ALA A 146 1.30 9.50 8.29
C ALA A 146 1.21 8.56 7.09
N MET A 147 0.16 8.70 6.31
CA MET A 147 -0.04 8.03 5.04
C MET A 147 -0.09 9.04 3.90
N GLU A 148 -0.03 8.57 2.66
CA GLU A 148 -0.14 9.41 1.47
C GLU A 148 -1.41 9.04 0.69
N HIS A 149 -2.32 10.01 0.55
CA HIS A 149 -3.55 9.90 -0.22
C HIS A 149 -3.90 11.21 -0.92
N PRO A 150 -4.56 11.17 -2.08
CA PRO A 150 -5.12 12.39 -2.65
C PRO A 150 -6.31 12.87 -1.80
N TRP A 151 -6.53 14.18 -1.75
CA TRP A 151 -7.67 14.80 -1.05
C TRP A 151 -9.04 14.31 -1.54
N ALA A 152 -9.09 13.63 -2.69
CA ALA A 152 -10.29 12.93 -3.13
C ALA A 152 -10.85 11.96 -2.09
N ARG A 153 -10.00 11.43 -1.20
CA ARG A 153 -10.41 10.49 -0.15
C ARG A 153 -11.14 11.13 1.02
N LEU A 154 -11.16 12.45 1.09
CA LEU A 154 -11.91 13.20 2.09
C LEU A 154 -13.40 13.30 1.74
N PHE A 155 -13.73 13.17 0.45
CA PHE A 155 -15.09 13.37 -0.04
C PHE A 155 -15.98 12.16 0.23
N PRO A 156 -17.30 12.35 0.40
CA PRO A 156 -18.25 11.24 0.55
C PRO A 156 -18.19 10.23 -0.60
N SER A 157 -18.55 8.99 -0.33
CA SER A 157 -18.49 7.87 -1.30
C SER A 157 -19.19 8.18 -2.61
N TRP A 158 -20.31 8.88 -2.57
CA TRP A 158 -21.05 9.24 -3.78
C TRP A 158 -20.29 10.26 -4.66
N VAL A 159 -19.45 11.14 -4.08
CA VAL A 159 -18.54 12.03 -4.83
C VAL A 159 -17.35 11.25 -5.38
N GLN A 160 -16.75 10.36 -4.56
CA GLN A 160 -15.61 9.53 -4.97
C GLN A 160 -15.96 8.63 -6.16
N ASN A 161 -17.20 8.19 -6.27
CA ASN A 161 -17.71 7.34 -7.35
C ASN A 161 -18.11 8.13 -8.61
N MET A 162 -18.15 9.47 -8.55
CA MET A 162 -18.40 10.29 -9.74
C MET A 162 -17.21 10.27 -10.70
N PRO A 163 -17.43 10.42 -12.03
CA PRO A 163 -16.35 10.75 -12.94
C PRO A 163 -15.62 12.01 -12.46
N ARG A 164 -14.28 11.94 -12.39
CA ARG A 164 -13.45 13.02 -11.84
C ARG A 164 -13.77 14.40 -12.43
N LYS A 165 -14.00 14.46 -13.75
CA LYS A 165 -14.33 15.69 -14.46
C LYS A 165 -15.62 16.32 -13.93
N ASP A 166 -16.61 15.48 -13.66
CA ASP A 166 -17.93 15.93 -13.20
C ASP A 166 -17.87 16.40 -11.75
N ALA A 167 -17.16 15.65 -10.88
CA ALA A 167 -16.92 16.07 -9.50
C ALA A 167 -16.23 17.44 -9.41
N LEU A 168 -15.18 17.67 -10.23
CA LEU A 168 -14.49 18.95 -10.29
C LEU A 168 -15.38 20.10 -10.82
N ALA A 169 -16.25 19.82 -11.78
CA ALA A 169 -17.19 20.81 -12.29
C ALA A 169 -18.24 21.17 -11.23
N MET A 170 -18.80 20.18 -10.55
CA MET A 170 -19.82 20.35 -9.51
C MET A 170 -19.29 21.06 -8.26
N LEU A 171 -17.99 20.92 -7.92
CA LEU A 171 -17.37 21.66 -6.80
C LEU A 171 -17.34 23.19 -6.98
N LYS A 172 -17.66 23.71 -8.16
CA LYS A 172 -17.85 25.14 -8.40
C LYS A 172 -19.22 25.65 -7.90
N ASP A 173 -20.17 24.75 -7.71
CA ASP A 173 -21.52 25.06 -7.24
C ASP A 173 -21.58 25.04 -5.70
N ARG A 174 -22.15 26.11 -5.12
CA ARG A 174 -22.24 26.25 -3.66
C ARG A 174 -23.18 25.23 -3.04
N ALA A 175 -24.32 24.96 -3.65
CA ALA A 175 -25.27 23.99 -3.12
C ALA A 175 -24.67 22.56 -3.10
N PHE A 176 -23.82 22.24 -4.06
CA PHE A 176 -23.09 20.97 -4.08
C PHE A 176 -22.08 20.89 -2.91
N ARG A 177 -21.32 21.96 -2.64
CA ARG A 177 -20.41 22.05 -1.48
C ARG A 177 -21.16 21.93 -0.16
N ASP A 178 -22.30 22.62 -0.02
CA ASP A 178 -23.13 22.57 1.18
C ASP A 178 -23.66 21.15 1.41
N LYS A 179 -24.05 20.44 0.34
CA LYS A 179 -24.45 19.03 0.40
C LYS A 179 -23.30 18.14 0.90
N ILE A 180 -22.06 18.35 0.42
CA ILE A 180 -20.89 17.60 0.89
C ILE A 180 -20.65 17.87 2.38
N LYS A 181 -20.67 19.13 2.80
CA LYS A 181 -20.43 19.52 4.21
C LYS A 181 -21.49 18.97 5.17
N ALA A 182 -22.73 18.82 4.70
CA ALA A 182 -23.81 18.23 5.48
C ALA A 182 -23.75 16.69 5.57
N ASP A 183 -22.89 16.04 4.77
CA ASP A 183 -22.75 14.59 4.76
C ASP A 183 -21.88 14.10 5.91
N THR A 184 -22.39 13.14 6.69
CA THR A 184 -21.67 12.57 7.83
C THR A 184 -20.40 11.82 7.43
N GLU A 185 -20.36 11.22 6.22
CA GLU A 185 -19.13 10.59 5.69
C GLU A 185 -18.02 11.62 5.53
N PHE A 186 -18.32 12.85 5.09
CA PHE A 186 -17.31 13.89 4.91
C PHE A 186 -16.61 14.24 6.22
N ALA A 187 -17.37 14.53 7.26
CA ALA A 187 -16.83 14.81 8.59
C ALA A 187 -16.06 13.60 9.16
N GLY A 188 -16.61 12.39 8.96
CA GLY A 188 -15.97 11.13 9.34
C GLY A 188 -14.62 10.94 8.67
N TYR A 189 -14.54 11.09 7.35
CA TYR A 189 -13.29 10.95 6.60
C TYR A 189 -12.27 12.02 6.95
N VAL A 190 -12.67 13.28 7.11
CA VAL A 190 -11.77 14.36 7.56
C VAL A 190 -11.14 13.98 8.91
N ASN A 191 -11.95 13.53 9.88
CA ASN A 191 -11.46 13.13 11.20
C ASN A 191 -10.54 11.89 11.14
N GLU A 192 -10.90 10.88 10.35
CA GLU A 192 -10.07 9.68 10.15
C GLU A 192 -8.75 9.99 9.43
N HIS A 193 -8.70 11.06 8.65
CA HIS A 193 -7.49 11.51 7.95
C HIS A 193 -6.66 12.52 8.75
N GLY A 194 -6.93 12.70 10.05
CA GLY A 194 -6.13 13.50 10.97
C GLY A 194 -6.69 14.90 11.26
N GLY A 195 -7.89 15.22 10.78
CA GLY A 195 -8.47 16.55 10.88
C GLY A 195 -7.82 17.54 9.92
N TRP A 196 -8.31 18.75 9.88
CA TRP A 196 -7.79 19.80 8.99
C TRP A 196 -6.33 20.17 9.27
N GLU A 197 -5.89 19.99 10.51
CA GLU A 197 -4.50 20.18 10.95
C GLU A 197 -3.55 19.05 10.50
N GLY A 198 -4.07 17.84 10.30
CA GLY A 198 -3.27 16.67 9.92
C GLY A 198 -3.24 16.39 8.42
N ILE A 199 -4.07 17.07 7.61
CA ILE A 199 -4.15 16.86 6.17
C ILE A 199 -3.29 17.90 5.46
N VAL A 200 -2.14 17.48 4.92
CA VAL A 200 -1.12 18.34 4.33
C VAL A 200 -1.11 18.21 2.82
N GLY A 201 -1.08 19.31 2.08
CA GLY A 201 -0.91 19.33 0.63
C GLY A 201 0.56 19.17 0.24
N THR A 202 0.87 18.23 -0.65
CA THR A 202 2.28 17.90 -0.98
C THR A 202 2.76 18.50 -2.28
N VAL A 203 1.92 18.58 -3.30
CA VAL A 203 2.26 19.11 -4.63
C VAL A 203 1.12 19.95 -5.16
N PHE A 204 1.43 21.18 -5.54
CA PHE A 204 0.51 22.06 -6.26
C PHE A 204 1.09 22.40 -7.63
N ASN A 205 0.25 22.42 -8.68
CA ASN A 205 0.71 22.69 -10.05
C ASN A 205 0.68 24.19 -10.37
N ARG A 206 -0.28 24.92 -9.81
CA ARG A 206 -0.38 26.36 -10.04
C ARG A 206 0.73 27.13 -9.32
N PRO A 207 1.41 28.07 -9.98
CA PRO A 207 2.47 28.87 -9.35
C PRO A 207 2.02 29.56 -8.06
N ASP A 208 0.80 30.12 -8.02
CA ASP A 208 0.25 30.85 -6.88
C ASP A 208 0.04 29.95 -5.66
N ASN A 209 -0.17 28.64 -5.86
CA ASN A 209 -0.42 27.68 -4.80
C ASN A 209 0.86 26.97 -4.30
N LYS A 210 2.01 27.14 -5.00
CA LYS A 210 3.29 26.55 -4.59
C LYS A 210 3.70 26.88 -3.15
N GLN A 211 3.34 28.05 -2.68
CA GLN A 211 3.60 28.50 -1.30
C GLN A 211 2.91 27.63 -0.23
N TYR A 212 1.93 26.81 -0.63
CA TYR A 212 1.17 25.94 0.26
C TYR A 212 1.75 24.52 0.38
N GLU A 213 2.78 24.18 -0.41
CA GLU A 213 3.42 22.86 -0.33
C GLU A 213 3.98 22.58 1.06
N GLY A 214 3.55 21.49 1.67
CA GLY A 214 3.91 21.11 3.04
C GLY A 214 3.10 21.77 4.14
N LYS A 215 2.03 22.50 3.80
CA LYS A 215 1.13 23.10 4.77
C LYS A 215 -0.17 22.30 4.89
N SER A 216 -0.72 22.26 6.10
CA SER A 216 -2.04 21.68 6.35
C SER A 216 -3.16 22.52 5.75
N ILE A 217 -4.32 21.89 5.52
CA ILE A 217 -5.51 22.63 5.05
C ILE A 217 -5.88 23.73 6.03
N LEU A 218 -5.74 23.49 7.34
CA LEU A 218 -6.00 24.50 8.36
C LEU A 218 -5.04 25.69 8.25
N GLU A 219 -3.73 25.45 8.12
CA GLU A 219 -2.74 26.52 7.93
C GLU A 219 -2.99 27.33 6.66
N ILE A 220 -3.38 26.66 5.56
CA ILE A 220 -3.72 27.34 4.29
C ILE A 220 -4.98 28.19 4.47
N SER A 221 -6.00 27.67 5.18
CA SER A 221 -7.23 28.41 5.49
C SER A 221 -6.91 29.71 6.23
N GLN A 222 -6.05 29.64 7.25
CA GLN A 222 -5.60 30.83 8.00
C GLN A 222 -4.83 31.82 7.11
N LEU A 223 -3.93 31.34 6.24
CA LEU A 223 -3.19 32.19 5.31
C LEU A 223 -4.12 32.89 4.29
N ARG A 224 -5.17 32.20 3.87
CA ARG A 224 -6.19 32.73 2.95
C ARG A 224 -7.24 33.60 3.65
N LYS A 225 -7.21 33.65 4.99
CA LYS A 225 -8.23 34.31 5.82
C LYS A 225 -9.64 33.78 5.53
N GLN A 226 -9.74 32.47 5.36
CA GLN A 226 -10.99 31.72 5.22
C GLN A 226 -11.30 31.03 6.55
N ASP A 227 -12.50 31.22 7.07
CA ASP A 227 -12.90 30.67 8.37
C ASP A 227 -13.24 29.16 8.28
N ASP A 228 -13.66 28.70 7.09
CA ASP A 228 -14.05 27.30 6.85
C ASP A 228 -12.95 26.53 6.06
N PRO A 229 -12.18 25.65 6.71
CA PRO A 229 -11.16 24.85 6.03
C PRO A 229 -11.71 23.94 4.92
N ALA A 230 -13.01 23.55 4.99
CA ALA A 230 -13.63 22.78 3.91
C ALA A 230 -13.72 23.60 2.61
N GLU A 231 -14.07 24.90 2.72
CA GLU A 231 -14.09 25.78 1.55
C GLU A 231 -12.67 25.95 0.97
N THR A 232 -11.64 26.08 1.82
CA THR A 232 -10.24 26.11 1.38
C THR A 232 -9.86 24.84 0.60
N CYS A 233 -10.27 23.67 1.08
CA CYS A 233 -10.05 22.40 0.39
C CYS A 233 -10.74 22.40 -0.99
N PHE A 234 -12.01 22.81 -1.06
CA PHE A 234 -12.77 22.82 -2.31
C PHE A 234 -12.20 23.83 -3.30
N ASP A 235 -11.83 25.02 -2.86
CA ASP A 235 -11.23 26.06 -3.69
C ASP A 235 -9.92 25.57 -4.30
N LEU A 236 -9.03 24.99 -3.50
CA LEU A 236 -7.75 24.47 -4.00
C LEU A 236 -7.95 23.34 -5.01
N VAL A 237 -8.90 22.42 -4.77
CA VAL A 237 -9.22 21.36 -5.73
C VAL A 237 -9.74 21.93 -7.06
N VAL A 238 -10.58 22.97 -7.00
CA VAL A 238 -11.11 23.65 -8.20
C VAL A 238 -10.00 24.43 -8.91
N GLU A 239 -9.18 25.19 -8.18
CA GLU A 239 -8.06 25.97 -8.71
C GLU A 239 -7.03 25.08 -9.41
N GLU A 240 -6.63 23.97 -8.79
CA GLU A 240 -5.69 23.00 -9.36
C GLU A 240 -6.29 22.19 -10.52
N GLY A 241 -7.62 22.18 -10.68
CA GLY A 241 -8.32 21.32 -11.64
C GLY A 241 -8.06 19.84 -11.37
N ALA A 242 -7.67 19.52 -10.14
CA ALA A 242 -7.28 18.18 -9.72
C ALA A 242 -7.38 18.03 -8.20
N PHE A 243 -7.62 16.80 -7.72
CA PHE A 243 -7.45 16.49 -6.31
C PHE A 243 -5.97 16.55 -5.92
N VAL A 244 -5.67 17.37 -4.92
CA VAL A 244 -4.32 17.61 -4.43
C VAL A 244 -3.76 16.34 -3.80
N PRO A 245 -2.53 15.89 -4.12
CA PRO A 245 -1.84 14.85 -3.38
C PRO A 245 -1.58 15.32 -1.95
N GLY A 246 -1.72 14.43 -0.97
CA GLY A 246 -1.57 14.82 0.43
C GLY A 246 -0.89 13.78 1.29
N VAL A 247 -0.25 14.26 2.35
CA VAL A 247 0.21 13.48 3.51
C VAL A 247 -0.79 13.71 4.63
N HIS A 248 -1.24 12.62 5.25
CA HIS A 248 -2.28 12.65 6.28
C HIS A 248 -1.72 12.06 7.57
N HIS A 249 -1.59 12.88 8.63
CA HIS A 249 -1.10 12.49 9.95
C HIS A 249 -2.22 11.85 10.77
N THR A 250 -2.32 10.53 10.75
CA THR A 250 -3.52 9.81 11.18
C THR A 250 -3.26 8.53 11.98
N MET A 251 -1.99 8.19 12.25
CA MET A 251 -1.63 6.97 12.96
C MET A 251 -0.88 7.28 14.27
N SER A 252 -0.97 6.35 15.23
CA SER A 252 -0.26 6.41 16.50
C SER A 252 1.16 5.88 16.35
N GLU A 253 2.12 6.55 16.96
CA GLU A 253 3.50 6.06 17.06
C GLU A 253 3.58 4.76 17.90
N ASP A 254 2.74 4.62 18.92
CA ASP A 254 2.69 3.41 19.74
C ASP A 254 2.16 2.22 18.95
N ASP A 255 1.19 2.44 18.06
CA ASP A 255 0.69 1.41 17.14
C ASP A 255 1.79 1.00 16.14
N VAL A 256 2.56 1.97 15.62
CA VAL A 256 3.71 1.69 14.75
C VAL A 256 4.74 0.83 15.47
N ARG A 257 5.10 1.16 16.73
CA ARG A 257 6.04 0.38 17.54
C ARG A 257 5.52 -1.03 17.81
N PHE A 258 4.23 -1.15 18.17
CA PHE A 258 3.61 -2.44 18.45
C PHE A 258 3.66 -3.37 17.23
N VAL A 259 3.17 -2.90 16.08
CA VAL A 259 3.15 -3.70 14.84
C VAL A 259 4.55 -4.06 14.37
N MET A 260 5.54 -3.19 14.59
CA MET A 260 6.93 -3.44 14.23
C MET A 260 7.53 -4.63 15.00
N GLN A 261 7.06 -4.91 16.21
CA GLN A 261 7.52 -6.06 17.02
C GLN A 261 6.89 -7.38 16.56
N VAL A 262 5.78 -7.38 15.82
CA VAL A 262 5.10 -8.60 15.36
C VAL A 262 6.01 -9.39 14.41
N PRO A 263 6.36 -10.67 14.71
CA PRO A 263 7.43 -11.40 14.01
C PRO A 263 7.19 -11.64 12.53
N TRP A 264 5.94 -11.75 12.09
CA TRP A 264 5.53 -12.05 10.71
C TRP A 264 5.19 -10.80 9.90
N VAL A 265 5.28 -9.61 10.46
CA VAL A 265 5.14 -8.34 9.76
C VAL A 265 6.51 -7.89 9.25
N SER A 266 6.62 -7.66 7.94
CA SER A 266 7.82 -7.15 7.29
C SER A 266 7.82 -5.61 7.22
N ILE A 267 8.95 -5.02 6.91
CA ILE A 267 9.08 -3.59 6.64
C ILE A 267 8.95 -3.36 5.14
N ALA A 268 8.15 -2.37 4.76
CA ALA A 268 8.02 -1.88 3.40
C ALA A 268 7.97 -0.36 3.38
N SER A 269 8.37 0.26 2.30
CA SER A 269 8.37 1.73 2.21
C SER A 269 7.00 2.30 1.86
N ASP A 270 6.21 1.58 1.08
CA ASP A 270 5.03 2.13 0.39
C ASP A 270 5.36 3.45 -0.36
N GLY A 271 6.65 3.69 -0.60
CA GLY A 271 7.19 4.89 -1.20
C GLY A 271 7.28 4.80 -2.72
N SER A 272 7.49 5.95 -3.34
CA SER A 272 7.77 6.08 -4.77
C SER A 272 9.27 6.16 -5.04
N ALA A 273 9.72 5.72 -6.22
CA ALA A 273 11.11 5.90 -6.65
C ALA A 273 11.32 7.35 -7.11
N LEU A 274 11.65 8.19 -6.16
CA LEU A 274 11.88 9.62 -6.36
C LEU A 274 13.38 9.94 -6.32
N ASN A 275 13.77 11.04 -6.96
CA ASN A 275 15.08 11.66 -6.78
C ASN A 275 14.94 12.98 -5.99
N LEU A 276 16.07 13.61 -5.67
CA LEU A 276 16.07 14.86 -4.89
C LEU A 276 15.41 16.05 -5.60
N ALA A 277 15.21 15.97 -6.93
CA ALA A 277 14.52 16.98 -7.73
C ALA A 277 13.02 16.69 -7.86
N ALA A 278 12.46 15.74 -7.12
CA ALA A 278 11.03 15.49 -7.11
C ALA A 278 10.27 16.77 -6.73
N PRO A 279 9.15 17.10 -7.40
CA PRO A 279 8.40 18.31 -7.10
C PRO A 279 7.70 18.22 -5.74
N GLY A 280 7.49 19.37 -5.13
CA GLY A 280 6.72 19.51 -3.90
C GLY A 280 7.40 18.94 -2.67
N LYS A 281 6.60 18.51 -1.71
CA LYS A 281 7.04 17.88 -0.46
C LYS A 281 6.44 16.48 -0.31
N PRO A 282 6.97 15.48 -1.06
CA PRO A 282 6.47 14.11 -0.99
C PRO A 282 6.68 13.49 0.39
N HIS A 283 5.96 12.42 0.67
CA HIS A 283 6.13 11.70 1.93
C HIS A 283 7.58 11.21 2.12
N PRO A 284 8.23 11.45 3.28
CA PRO A 284 9.63 11.07 3.53
C PRO A 284 9.89 9.55 3.45
N ARG A 285 8.84 8.72 3.48
CA ARG A 285 8.96 7.26 3.31
C ARG A 285 9.59 6.83 1.99
N SER A 286 9.57 7.69 0.97
CA SER A 286 10.24 7.44 -0.31
C SER A 286 11.77 7.49 -0.21
N PHE A 287 12.33 8.08 0.86
CA PHE A 287 13.76 8.28 1.05
C PHE A 287 14.31 7.59 2.29
N GLY A 288 13.56 7.55 3.41
CA GLY A 288 14.10 7.23 4.72
C GLY A 288 13.66 5.91 5.33
N THR A 289 12.71 5.16 4.77
CA THR A 289 12.02 4.04 5.44
C THR A 289 12.96 3.04 6.13
N ASN A 290 13.85 2.39 5.39
CA ASN A 290 14.65 1.30 5.94
C ASN A 290 15.69 1.79 6.96
N VAL A 291 16.32 2.92 6.66
CA VAL A 291 17.32 3.51 7.56
C VAL A 291 16.69 4.11 8.82
N ARG A 292 15.43 4.57 8.75
CA ARG A 292 14.65 4.99 9.92
C ARG A 292 14.44 3.82 10.88
N VAL A 293 14.17 2.61 10.37
CA VAL A 293 14.07 1.42 11.23
C VAL A 293 15.39 1.17 11.96
N LEU A 294 16.52 1.21 11.27
CA LEU A 294 17.84 0.96 11.85
C LEU A 294 18.26 2.05 12.83
N GLY A 295 18.06 3.32 12.48
CA GLY A 295 18.45 4.45 13.34
C GLY A 295 17.50 4.62 14.50
N LYS A 296 16.25 5.00 14.24
CA LYS A 296 15.27 5.35 15.27
C LYS A 296 14.85 4.15 16.11
N TYR A 297 14.34 3.09 15.48
CA TYR A 297 13.67 2.01 16.22
C TYR A 297 14.63 0.93 16.75
N VAL A 298 15.79 0.75 16.13
CA VAL A 298 16.82 -0.17 16.65
C VAL A 298 17.75 0.55 17.58
N ARG A 299 18.54 1.53 17.08
CA ARG A 299 19.59 2.17 17.86
C ARG A 299 19.07 3.09 18.98
N ASP A 300 18.13 4.00 18.64
CA ASP A 300 17.76 5.08 19.55
C ASP A 300 16.68 4.66 20.54
N GLU A 301 15.69 3.87 20.11
CA GLU A 301 14.51 3.50 20.91
C GLU A 301 14.52 2.05 21.40
N ASN A 302 15.40 1.19 20.88
CA ASN A 302 15.48 -0.25 21.23
C ASN A 302 14.15 -1.02 21.09
N VAL A 303 13.31 -0.65 20.12
CA VAL A 303 12.03 -1.32 19.80
C VAL A 303 12.27 -2.71 19.21
N LEU A 304 13.33 -2.86 18.39
CA LEU A 304 13.76 -4.09 17.74
C LEU A 304 15.23 -4.35 18.01
N ARG A 305 15.62 -5.63 18.03
CA ARG A 305 17.02 -6.01 17.86
C ARG A 305 17.44 -5.80 16.40
N LEU A 306 18.72 -5.55 16.18
CA LEU A 306 19.28 -5.31 14.85
C LEU A 306 18.98 -6.48 13.88
N GLU A 307 19.18 -7.71 14.36
CA GLU A 307 18.98 -8.92 13.57
C GLU A 307 17.51 -9.08 13.13
N ASP A 308 16.57 -8.75 14.02
CA ASP A 308 15.15 -8.81 13.71
C ASP A 308 14.76 -7.75 12.68
N ALA A 309 15.29 -6.54 12.79
CA ALA A 309 15.08 -5.47 11.82
C ALA A 309 15.62 -5.86 10.44
N VAL A 310 16.86 -6.37 10.38
CA VAL A 310 17.47 -6.86 9.13
C VAL A 310 16.63 -7.96 8.51
N ARG A 311 16.21 -8.97 9.31
CA ARG A 311 15.32 -10.05 8.84
C ARG A 311 14.02 -9.50 8.23
N LYS A 312 13.39 -8.54 8.90
CA LYS A 312 12.12 -7.93 8.44
C LYS A 312 12.25 -7.12 7.14
N MET A 313 13.47 -6.71 6.79
CA MET A 313 13.76 -5.95 5.56
C MET A 313 14.38 -6.81 4.45
N THR A 314 14.73 -8.08 4.72
CA THR A 314 15.46 -8.93 3.78
C THR A 314 14.82 -10.31 3.62
N SER A 315 15.15 -11.28 4.49
CA SER A 315 14.72 -12.67 4.34
C SER A 315 13.20 -12.85 4.54
N LEU A 316 12.56 -12.07 5.40
CA LEU A 316 11.11 -12.18 5.61
C LEU A 316 10.31 -11.77 4.35
N PRO A 317 10.53 -10.59 3.72
CA PRO A 317 9.87 -10.27 2.47
C PRO A 317 10.29 -11.21 1.31
N ALA A 318 11.53 -11.70 1.27
CA ALA A 318 11.94 -12.69 0.28
C ALA A 318 11.15 -14.00 0.42
N GLN A 319 10.89 -14.47 1.65
CA GLN A 319 10.06 -15.64 1.92
C GLN A 319 8.60 -15.41 1.50
N THR A 320 8.03 -14.24 1.82
CA THR A 320 6.67 -13.86 1.41
C THR A 320 6.52 -13.87 -0.10
N LEU A 321 7.52 -13.36 -0.81
CA LEU A 321 7.57 -13.33 -2.28
C LEU A 321 8.05 -14.66 -2.90
N ARG A 322 8.40 -15.64 -2.06
CA ARG A 322 8.93 -16.96 -2.46
C ARG A 322 10.17 -16.88 -3.35
N LEU A 323 11.04 -15.90 -3.10
CA LEU A 323 12.33 -15.76 -3.75
C LEU A 323 13.30 -16.82 -3.19
N LYS A 324 13.93 -17.61 -4.07
CA LYS A 324 14.73 -18.75 -3.65
C LYS A 324 16.20 -18.43 -3.40
N ASP A 325 16.69 -17.34 -3.96
CA ASP A 325 18.11 -17.01 -4.08
C ASP A 325 18.45 -15.56 -3.68
N ARG A 326 17.56 -14.90 -2.88
CA ARG A 326 17.73 -13.54 -2.38
C ARG A 326 17.35 -13.43 -0.91
N GLY A 327 17.71 -12.30 -0.28
CA GLY A 327 17.32 -11.94 1.08
C GLY A 327 18.21 -12.54 2.18
N LEU A 328 19.28 -13.27 1.83
CA LEU A 328 20.26 -13.81 2.74
C LEU A 328 21.68 -13.67 2.16
N LEU A 329 22.67 -13.44 3.00
CA LEU A 329 24.09 -13.59 2.65
C LEU A 329 24.44 -15.07 2.72
N LYS A 330 24.36 -15.75 1.57
CA LYS A 330 24.61 -17.17 1.45
C LYS A 330 25.26 -17.48 0.11
N GLU A 331 26.18 -18.45 0.09
CA GLU A 331 26.81 -18.92 -1.13
C GLU A 331 25.78 -19.36 -2.17
N GLY A 332 25.94 -18.95 -3.43
CA GLY A 332 25.02 -19.20 -4.52
C GLY A 332 23.83 -18.24 -4.60
N TYR A 333 23.68 -17.30 -3.66
CA TYR A 333 22.65 -16.25 -3.71
C TYR A 333 23.15 -15.03 -4.47
N TRP A 334 22.21 -14.29 -5.05
CA TRP A 334 22.50 -13.01 -5.67
C TRP A 334 23.05 -12.03 -4.64
N ALA A 335 24.15 -11.37 -4.99
CA ALA A 335 24.81 -10.39 -4.12
C ALA A 335 24.06 -9.05 -4.11
N ASP A 336 22.89 -9.03 -3.45
CA ASP A 336 22.18 -7.80 -3.06
C ASP A 336 22.63 -7.47 -1.64
N VAL A 337 23.62 -6.60 -1.50
CA VAL A 337 24.32 -6.35 -0.23
C VAL A 337 24.26 -4.87 0.12
N VAL A 338 23.91 -4.58 1.37
CA VAL A 338 23.97 -3.24 1.95
C VAL A 338 25.00 -3.24 3.08
N VAL A 339 25.94 -2.32 3.03
CA VAL A 339 26.89 -2.05 4.11
C VAL A 339 26.45 -0.76 4.81
N PHE A 340 26.26 -0.82 6.11
CA PHE A 340 25.88 0.34 6.90
C PHE A 340 26.61 0.36 8.24
N ASP A 341 26.79 1.54 8.81
CA ASP A 341 27.31 1.73 10.16
C ASP A 341 26.14 1.84 11.16
N PRO A 342 25.98 0.86 12.07
CA PRO A 342 24.87 0.88 13.04
C PRO A 342 24.89 2.12 13.96
N ALA A 343 26.07 2.69 14.20
CA ALA A 343 26.22 3.85 15.08
C ALA A 343 25.73 5.16 14.44
N THR A 344 25.78 5.25 13.11
CA THR A 344 25.53 6.51 12.40
C THR A 344 24.38 6.45 11.40
N VAL A 345 23.90 5.26 11.04
CA VAL A 345 22.80 5.09 10.08
C VAL A 345 21.55 5.83 10.55
N SER A 346 21.03 6.71 9.69
CA SER A 346 19.82 7.48 10.01
C SER A 346 19.10 7.98 8.75
N ASP A 347 17.78 8.17 8.89
CA ASP A 347 17.00 8.95 7.96
C ASP A 347 17.23 10.45 8.24
N THR A 348 17.40 11.21 7.17
CA THR A 348 17.49 12.68 7.20
C THR A 348 16.25 13.31 6.62
N ALA A 349 15.42 12.52 5.94
CA ALA A 349 14.18 12.96 5.33
C ALA A 349 13.11 13.21 6.40
N THR A 350 12.57 14.45 6.43
CA THR A 350 11.45 14.85 7.29
C THR A 350 10.24 15.22 6.45
N TYR A 351 9.09 15.46 7.07
CA TYR A 351 7.91 15.93 6.34
C TYR A 351 8.09 17.35 5.78
N GLU A 352 8.86 18.17 6.47
CA GLU A 352 9.20 19.55 6.06
C GLU A 352 10.28 19.59 4.97
N ASN A 353 11.22 18.64 5.02
CA ASN A 353 12.32 18.53 4.05
C ASN A 353 12.55 17.06 3.65
N PRO A 354 11.66 16.50 2.80
CA PRO A 354 11.67 15.07 2.50
C PRO A 354 12.73 14.62 1.49
N GLN A 355 13.17 15.48 0.57
CA GLN A 355 14.13 15.11 -0.48
C GLN A 355 15.55 15.08 0.07
N GLN A 356 15.86 14.09 0.90
CA GLN A 356 17.18 13.89 1.48
C GLN A 356 17.57 12.42 1.44
N TYR A 357 18.80 12.13 1.03
CA TYR A 357 19.33 10.78 1.10
C TYR A 357 19.74 10.43 2.54
N ALA A 358 19.64 9.15 2.86
CA ALA A 358 20.07 8.58 4.13
C ALA A 358 21.56 8.79 4.40
N LYS A 359 21.95 8.77 5.69
CA LYS A 359 23.33 8.75 6.16
C LYS A 359 23.70 7.36 6.67
N GLY A 360 25.03 7.08 6.75
CA GLY A 360 25.55 5.86 7.34
C GLY A 360 25.41 4.61 6.47
N VAL A 361 25.19 4.76 5.15
CA VAL A 361 25.11 3.67 4.17
C VAL A 361 26.15 3.89 3.07
N PRO A 362 27.44 3.56 3.31
CA PRO A 362 28.50 3.83 2.35
C PRO A 362 28.41 2.96 1.09
N PHE A 363 27.95 1.70 1.17
CA PHE A 363 27.94 0.81 0.00
C PHE A 363 26.60 0.07 -0.15
N VAL A 364 26.15 0.01 -1.41
CA VAL A 364 25.03 -0.84 -1.83
C VAL A 364 25.40 -1.55 -3.11
N LEU A 365 25.23 -2.87 -3.12
CA LEU A 365 25.39 -3.71 -4.29
C LEU A 365 24.03 -4.29 -4.69
N VAL A 366 23.80 -4.37 -6.00
CA VAL A 366 22.64 -5.04 -6.59
C VAL A 366 23.17 -6.02 -7.64
N ASN A 367 22.78 -7.28 -7.53
CA ASN A 367 23.26 -8.36 -8.40
C ASN A 367 24.81 -8.36 -8.54
N GLY A 368 25.54 -8.10 -7.45
CA GLY A 368 27.00 -8.05 -7.41
C GLY A 368 27.66 -6.76 -7.95
N THR A 369 26.87 -5.82 -8.44
CA THR A 369 27.38 -4.55 -8.97
C THR A 369 27.19 -3.44 -7.94
N VAL A 370 28.24 -2.64 -7.68
CA VAL A 370 28.19 -1.49 -6.76
C VAL A 370 27.33 -0.38 -7.38
N VAL A 371 26.22 -0.04 -6.72
CA VAL A 371 25.30 1.05 -7.11
C VAL A 371 25.43 2.28 -6.23
N ILE A 372 25.87 2.10 -4.97
CA ILE A 372 26.30 3.19 -4.09
C ILE A 372 27.74 2.89 -3.69
N ASN A 373 28.62 3.87 -3.84
CA ASN A 373 30.03 3.82 -3.46
C ASN A 373 30.36 5.07 -2.65
N ASP A 374 30.76 4.88 -1.40
CA ASP A 374 31.02 5.95 -0.45
C ASP A 374 29.86 6.98 -0.38
N GLY A 375 28.63 6.45 -0.26
CA GLY A 375 27.40 7.25 -0.19
C GLY A 375 26.92 7.87 -1.51
N ASN A 376 27.67 7.73 -2.60
CA ASN A 376 27.36 8.32 -3.90
C ASN A 376 26.84 7.27 -4.90
N HIS A 377 25.82 7.62 -5.67
CA HIS A 377 25.28 6.75 -6.70
C HIS A 377 26.23 6.66 -7.89
N THR A 378 26.62 5.43 -8.29
CA THR A 378 27.59 5.18 -9.37
C THR A 378 27.03 5.37 -10.80
N GLY A 379 25.72 5.48 -10.93
CA GLY A 379 25.04 5.47 -12.23
C GLY A 379 24.72 4.06 -12.75
N ALA A 380 25.27 3.00 -12.16
CA ALA A 380 24.99 1.62 -12.56
C ALA A 380 23.53 1.24 -12.35
N ARG A 381 22.98 0.41 -13.26
CA ARG A 381 21.59 -0.08 -13.23
C ARG A 381 21.54 -1.60 -13.45
N PRO A 382 22.10 -2.40 -12.53
CA PRO A 382 22.23 -3.84 -12.69
C PRO A 382 20.94 -4.62 -12.35
N GLY A 383 19.85 -3.95 -12.03
CA GLY A 383 18.58 -4.60 -11.67
C GLY A 383 18.05 -5.47 -12.81
N THR A 384 17.50 -6.63 -12.47
CA THR A 384 16.86 -7.56 -13.41
C THR A 384 15.38 -7.74 -13.06
N ILE A 385 14.60 -8.18 -14.03
CA ILE A 385 13.18 -8.52 -13.80
C ILE A 385 13.10 -9.87 -13.10
N ILE A 386 12.39 -9.91 -11.97
CA ILE A 386 12.05 -11.15 -11.28
C ILE A 386 10.62 -11.51 -11.67
N TYR A 387 10.48 -12.64 -12.34
CA TYR A 387 9.17 -13.13 -12.74
C TYR A 387 8.50 -13.95 -11.63
N GLY A 388 7.17 -13.93 -11.61
CA GLY A 388 6.37 -14.77 -10.73
C GLY A 388 6.41 -16.25 -11.11
N PRO A 389 5.87 -17.10 -10.25
CA PRO A 389 6.01 -18.57 -10.37
C PRO A 389 5.39 -19.17 -11.65
N GLY A 390 4.41 -18.50 -12.25
CA GLY A 390 3.74 -18.95 -13.47
C GLY A 390 4.61 -18.87 -14.73
N LYS A 391 5.60 -17.97 -14.78
CA LYS A 391 6.45 -17.76 -15.95
C LYS A 391 7.33 -18.97 -16.31
N ASN A 392 7.78 -19.69 -15.28
CA ASN A 392 8.71 -20.83 -15.44
C ASN A 392 7.99 -22.18 -15.47
N SER A 393 6.68 -22.19 -15.32
CA SER A 393 5.86 -23.41 -15.31
C SER A 393 5.46 -23.86 -16.72
N GLY A 394 6.37 -23.81 -17.70
CA GLY A 394 6.07 -24.29 -19.05
C GLY A 394 5.19 -25.54 -19.01
N GLY A 395 3.87 -25.34 -18.97
CA GLY A 395 2.88 -26.42 -18.94
C GLY A 395 2.86 -27.25 -17.65
N LEU A 396 2.72 -26.64 -16.47
CA LEU A 396 2.33 -27.43 -15.29
C LEU A 396 0.94 -28.02 -15.55
N PRO A 397 0.79 -29.37 -15.40
CA PRO A 397 -0.53 -29.98 -15.50
C PRO A 397 -1.42 -29.32 -14.45
N ARG A 398 -2.57 -28.79 -14.89
CA ARG A 398 -3.60 -28.30 -14.00
C ARG A 398 -3.87 -29.37 -12.94
N ARG A 399 -3.67 -29.06 -11.68
CA ARG A 399 -4.11 -29.91 -10.57
C ARG A 399 -5.64 -29.78 -10.41
N ASP A 400 -6.35 -30.02 -11.52
CA ASP A 400 -7.80 -30.04 -11.52
C ASP A 400 -8.22 -31.18 -12.43
N SER A 401 -8.51 -32.32 -11.81
CA SER A 401 -9.45 -33.32 -12.35
C SER A 401 -9.46 -34.66 -11.59
N ALA A 402 -8.67 -34.81 -10.53
CA ALA A 402 -8.73 -36.07 -9.76
C ALA A 402 -9.92 -36.16 -8.78
N ALA A 403 -10.71 -35.09 -8.60
CA ALA A 403 -11.85 -35.08 -7.69
C ALA A 403 -13.23 -35.16 -8.38
N GLN A 404 -13.30 -35.02 -9.71
CA GLN A 404 -14.58 -35.09 -10.42
C GLN A 404 -14.81 -36.40 -11.20
N GLU A 405 -13.77 -37.19 -11.47
CA GLU A 405 -13.96 -38.51 -12.14
C GLU A 405 -14.36 -39.65 -11.20
N SER A 406 -14.32 -39.45 -9.88
CA SER A 406 -14.79 -40.48 -8.93
C SER A 406 -16.26 -40.38 -8.56
N ALA A 407 -16.99 -39.37 -9.05
CA ALA A 407 -18.43 -39.21 -8.76
C ALA A 407 -19.35 -39.70 -9.90
N GLU A 408 -18.81 -40.03 -11.07
CA GLU A 408 -19.63 -40.53 -12.22
C GLU A 408 -19.47 -41.99 -12.57
N LYS A 409 -18.72 -42.79 -11.78
CA LYS A 409 -18.63 -44.25 -11.98
C LYS A 409 -18.94 -44.96 -10.68
N SER A 410 -20.18 -45.10 -10.34
CA SER A 410 -20.71 -46.21 -9.57
C SER A 410 -22.15 -46.50 -9.99
N PRO A 411 -22.48 -47.77 -10.20
CA PRO A 411 -23.62 -48.22 -10.98
C PRO A 411 -24.98 -47.93 -10.33
#